data_cce5b0be29fbc9b43057455a131d785f
#
_entry.id   cce5b0be29fbc9b43057455a131d785f
#
_cell.length_a   1.000
_cell.length_b   1.000
_cell.length_c   1.000
_cell.angle_alpha   90.00
_cell.angle_beta   90.00
_cell.angle_gamma   90.00
#
_symmetry.space_group_name_H-M   'P 1'
#
loop_
_entity.id
_entity.type
_entity.pdbx_description
1 polymer ?
#
loop_
_entity_poly.entity_id
_entity_poly.type
_entity_poly.pdbx_seq_one_letter_code
_entity_poly.pdbx_strand_id
1 'polypeptide(L)'
;FHNAFHIPTLYTTIVLVIVAAVIVLRKNATVKVLDIVVPIMAVIYFGITIFVILTNLPSIPGVFARIFKEAFGIRQVAAGGFGAVLMNGVKRGLFSNEAGSGSAPCAAAAADCERPAQMGLVQALGVFIDTIVICSCTAMLMLLAPQNLTDGLTGMNLLQTAMNYHLGGFGV
;
A
#
# COMPACT_ATOMS: atom_id res chain seq x y z
N PHE A 1 -3.97 1.71 -15.43
CA PHE A 1 -4.87 1.29 -16.52
C PHE A 1 -4.24 1.49 -17.90
N HIS A 2 -3.69 2.67 -18.19
CA HIS A 2 -3.04 2.92 -19.48
C HIS A 2 -1.88 1.96 -19.73
N ASN A 3 -1.04 1.71 -18.73
CA ASN A 3 0.14 0.84 -18.86
C ASN A 3 -0.22 -0.66 -18.85
N ALA A 4 -1.32 -1.04 -18.22
CA ALA A 4 -1.73 -2.45 -18.09
C ALA A 4 -2.63 -2.92 -19.25
N PHE A 5 -3.57 -2.07 -19.70
CA PHE A 5 -4.62 -2.44 -20.64
C PHE A 5 -4.62 -1.61 -21.93
N HIS A 6 -3.68 -0.68 -22.10
CA HIS A 6 -3.59 0.25 -23.25
C HIS A 6 -4.89 1.03 -23.52
N ILE A 7 -5.74 1.21 -22.49
CA ILE A 7 -7.00 1.92 -22.60
C ILE A 7 -6.73 3.44 -22.53
N PRO A 8 -7.26 4.24 -23.45
CA PRO A 8 -7.15 5.69 -23.42
C PRO A 8 -7.65 6.28 -22.10
N THR A 9 -6.92 7.25 -21.56
CA THR A 9 -7.22 7.89 -20.27
C THR A 9 -8.64 8.47 -20.20
N LEU A 10 -9.18 8.92 -21.34
CA LEU A 10 -10.53 9.46 -21.42
C LEU A 10 -11.60 8.43 -20.98
N TYR A 11 -11.52 7.20 -21.50
CA TYR A 11 -12.50 6.15 -21.14
C TYR A 11 -12.38 5.75 -19.67
N THR A 12 -11.17 5.63 -19.14
CA THR A 12 -10.97 5.36 -17.71
C THR A 12 -11.52 6.48 -16.83
N THR A 13 -11.36 7.73 -17.23
CA THR A 13 -11.93 8.88 -16.50
C THR A 13 -13.44 8.85 -16.51
N ILE A 14 -14.07 8.59 -17.65
CA ILE A 14 -15.55 8.49 -17.76
C ILE A 14 -16.07 7.36 -16.84
N VAL A 15 -15.46 6.19 -16.90
CA VAL A 15 -15.84 5.05 -16.04
C VAL A 15 -15.71 5.41 -14.56
N LEU A 16 -14.61 6.05 -14.16
CA LEU A 16 -14.40 6.47 -12.78
C LEU A 16 -15.43 7.50 -12.32
N VAL A 17 -15.82 8.45 -13.17
CA VAL A 17 -16.88 9.43 -12.85
C VAL A 17 -18.23 8.72 -12.68
N ILE A 18 -18.57 7.78 -13.55
CA ILE A 18 -19.82 7.00 -13.43
C ILE A 18 -19.82 6.17 -12.12
N VAL A 19 -18.71 5.49 -11.83
CA VAL A 19 -18.57 4.70 -10.60
C VAL A 19 -18.69 5.61 -9.36
N ALA A 20 -18.03 6.76 -9.36
CA ALA A 20 -18.13 7.74 -8.27
C ALA A 20 -19.58 8.22 -8.07
N ALA A 21 -20.30 8.52 -9.16
CA ALA A 21 -21.69 8.90 -9.10
C ALA A 21 -22.59 7.78 -8.50
N VAL A 22 -22.37 6.53 -8.90
CA VAL A 22 -23.09 5.37 -8.35
C VAL A 22 -22.80 5.19 -6.86
N ILE A 23 -21.54 5.36 -6.44
CA ILE A 23 -21.12 5.27 -5.03
C ILE A 23 -21.85 6.32 -4.18
N VAL A 24 -21.88 7.57 -4.65
CA VAL A 24 -22.53 8.68 -3.93
C VAL A 24 -24.04 8.46 -3.84
N LEU A 25 -24.67 7.97 -4.91
CA LEU A 25 -26.12 7.76 -4.96
C LEU A 25 -26.59 6.52 -4.18
N ARG A 26 -25.74 5.50 -4.02
CA ARG A 26 -26.08 4.22 -3.37
C ARG A 26 -25.19 3.88 -2.17
N LYS A 27 -25.03 4.82 -1.23
CA LYS A 27 -24.16 4.70 -0.05
C LYS A 27 -24.27 3.34 0.67
N ASN A 28 -25.47 2.91 1.04
CA ASN A 28 -25.66 1.69 1.85
C ASN A 28 -25.32 0.40 1.09
N ALA A 29 -25.59 0.34 -0.22
CA ALA A 29 -25.22 -0.81 -1.04
C ALA A 29 -23.70 -0.88 -1.25
N THR A 30 -23.06 0.26 -1.43
CA THR A 30 -21.61 0.38 -1.62
C THR A 30 -20.85 -0.09 -0.38
N VAL A 31 -21.27 0.34 0.82
CA VAL A 31 -20.64 -0.10 2.09
C VAL A 31 -20.68 -1.62 2.21
N LYS A 32 -21.84 -2.26 2.00
CA LYS A 32 -21.98 -3.72 2.05
C LYS A 32 -21.08 -4.47 1.07
N VAL A 33 -20.90 -3.93 -0.13
CA VAL A 33 -19.98 -4.52 -1.13
C VAL A 33 -18.54 -4.38 -0.68
N LEU A 34 -18.15 -3.21 -0.18
CA LEU A 34 -16.79 -2.96 0.30
C LEU A 34 -16.45 -3.81 1.51
N ASP A 35 -17.36 -4.04 2.43
CA ASP A 35 -17.17 -4.89 3.60
C ASP A 35 -16.77 -6.33 3.25
N ILE A 36 -17.15 -6.79 2.06
CA ILE A 36 -16.80 -8.13 1.56
C ILE A 36 -15.57 -8.08 0.66
N VAL A 37 -15.53 -7.13 -0.28
CA VAL A 37 -14.48 -7.08 -1.31
C VAL A 37 -13.12 -6.71 -0.71
N VAL A 38 -13.08 -5.76 0.23
CA VAL A 38 -11.81 -5.29 0.81
C VAL A 38 -11.07 -6.39 1.59
N PRO A 39 -11.71 -7.16 2.50
CA PRO A 39 -11.04 -8.28 3.16
C PRO A 39 -10.57 -9.37 2.19
N ILE A 40 -11.35 -9.68 1.15
CA ILE A 40 -10.94 -10.65 0.13
C ILE A 40 -9.69 -10.17 -0.61
N MET A 41 -9.66 -8.91 -1.04
CA MET A 41 -8.48 -8.31 -1.66
C MET A 41 -7.26 -8.37 -0.73
N ALA A 42 -7.43 -8.03 0.55
CA ALA A 42 -6.35 -8.06 1.53
C ALA A 42 -5.78 -9.48 1.71
N VAL A 43 -6.64 -10.50 1.79
CA VAL A 43 -6.22 -11.90 1.90
C VAL A 43 -5.48 -12.36 0.65
N ILE A 44 -5.96 -12.02 -0.55
CA ILE A 44 -5.29 -12.35 -1.81
C ILE A 44 -3.92 -11.67 -1.86
N TYR A 45 -3.84 -10.38 -1.55
CA TYR A 45 -2.60 -9.62 -1.56
C TYR A 45 -1.57 -10.19 -0.56
N PHE A 46 -2.03 -10.53 0.64
CA PHE A 46 -1.20 -11.16 1.65
C PHE A 46 -0.71 -12.55 1.20
N GLY A 47 -1.59 -13.35 0.60
CA GLY A 47 -1.24 -14.66 0.05
C GLY A 47 -0.18 -14.58 -1.06
N ILE A 48 -0.33 -13.63 -1.98
CA ILE A 48 0.67 -13.35 -3.03
C ILE A 48 2.02 -12.97 -2.39
N THR A 49 2.00 -12.10 -1.39
CA THR A 49 3.23 -11.67 -0.71
C THR A 49 3.92 -12.83 -0.02
N ILE A 50 3.19 -13.68 0.70
CA ILE A 50 3.76 -14.88 1.31
C ILE A 50 4.36 -15.79 0.24
N PHE A 51 3.68 -16.00 -0.86
CA PHE A 51 4.20 -16.80 -1.98
C PHE A 51 5.52 -16.23 -2.51
N VAL A 52 5.60 -14.93 -2.75
CA VAL A 52 6.83 -14.26 -3.22
C VAL A 52 7.96 -14.37 -2.18
N ILE A 53 7.65 -14.21 -0.91
CA ILE A 53 8.62 -14.37 0.20
C ILE A 53 9.17 -15.80 0.22
N LEU A 54 8.30 -16.80 0.15
CA LEU A 54 8.71 -18.20 0.19
C LEU A 54 9.56 -18.61 -1.02
N THR A 55 9.26 -18.10 -2.20
CA THR A 55 10.04 -18.35 -3.40
C THR A 55 11.41 -17.65 -3.40
N ASN A 56 11.54 -16.56 -2.64
CA ASN A 56 12.77 -15.76 -2.55
C ASN A 56 13.44 -15.83 -1.16
N LEU A 57 13.20 -16.87 -0.38
CA LEU A 57 13.71 -17.05 0.98
C LEU A 57 15.22 -16.77 1.12
N PRO A 58 16.10 -17.23 0.19
CA PRO A 58 17.54 -16.97 0.28
C PRO A 58 17.91 -15.49 0.17
N SER A 59 17.07 -14.67 -0.45
CA SER A 59 17.33 -13.24 -0.68
C SER A 59 16.90 -12.36 0.50
N ILE A 60 16.07 -12.87 1.41
CA ILE A 60 15.51 -12.12 2.54
C ILE A 60 16.58 -11.55 3.47
N PRO A 61 17.61 -12.30 3.91
CA PRO A 61 18.65 -11.74 4.77
C PRO A 61 19.39 -10.58 4.10
N GLY A 62 19.59 -10.66 2.77
CA GLY A 62 20.18 -9.59 1.97
C GLY A 62 19.33 -8.33 1.94
N VAL A 63 18.01 -8.47 1.83
CA VAL A 63 17.06 -7.33 1.87
C VAL A 63 17.13 -6.64 3.24
N PHE A 64 17.09 -7.38 4.34
CA PHE A 64 17.20 -6.80 5.68
C PHE A 64 18.56 -6.12 5.88
N ALA A 65 19.67 -6.77 5.50
CA ALA A 65 20.99 -6.17 5.57
C ALA A 65 21.08 -4.85 4.78
N ARG A 66 20.45 -4.81 3.60
CA ARG A 66 20.35 -3.60 2.79
C ARG A 66 19.53 -2.51 3.47
N ILE A 67 18.36 -2.83 4.03
CA ILE A 67 17.53 -1.87 4.77
C ILE A 67 18.34 -1.22 5.92
N PHE A 68 18.99 -2.05 6.74
CA PHE A 68 19.81 -1.54 7.84
C PHE A 68 21.01 -0.71 7.36
N LYS A 69 21.70 -1.18 6.32
CA LYS A 69 22.84 -0.46 5.74
C LYS A 69 22.44 0.90 5.14
N GLU A 70 21.29 0.97 4.49
CA GLU A 70 20.78 2.22 3.92
C GLU A 70 20.19 3.15 4.97
N ALA A 71 19.53 2.61 6.01
CA ALA A 71 18.97 3.41 7.11
C ALA A 71 20.06 4.06 7.99
N PHE A 72 21.15 3.33 8.25
CA PHE A 72 22.22 3.79 9.15
C PHE A 72 23.54 4.05 8.41
N GLY A 73 23.53 4.03 7.09
CA GLY A 73 24.73 4.16 6.28
C GLY A 73 25.38 5.55 6.39
N ILE A 74 26.70 5.56 6.58
CA ILE A 74 27.54 6.77 6.67
C ILE A 74 27.36 7.68 5.43
N ARG A 75 27.02 7.11 4.28
CA ARG A 75 26.84 7.83 3.01
C ARG A 75 25.65 8.80 3.04
N GLN A 76 24.54 8.41 3.66
CA GLN A 76 23.36 9.25 3.85
C GLN A 76 23.58 10.32 4.90
N VAL A 77 24.33 9.99 5.96
CA VAL A 77 24.71 10.94 7.03
C VAL A 77 25.66 12.01 6.49
N ALA A 78 26.67 11.63 5.71
CA ALA A 78 27.64 12.55 5.14
C ALA A 78 27.05 13.49 4.06
N ALA A 79 26.02 13.06 3.34
CA ALA A 79 25.37 13.86 2.29
C ALA A 79 24.25 14.78 2.82
N GLY A 80 24.08 14.93 4.14
CA GLY A 80 22.94 15.66 4.73
C GLY A 80 21.59 14.96 4.48
N GLY A 81 21.60 13.74 3.95
CA GLY A 81 20.41 13.02 3.54
C GLY A 81 19.62 12.36 4.68
N PHE A 82 20.22 12.21 5.87
CA PHE A 82 19.53 11.56 6.99
C PHE A 82 18.21 12.25 7.35
N GLY A 83 18.23 13.59 7.44
CA GLY A 83 17.02 14.36 7.69
C GLY A 83 15.96 14.20 6.58
N ALA A 84 16.39 14.16 5.33
CA ALA A 84 15.48 13.96 4.19
C ALA A 84 14.86 12.55 4.18
N VAL A 85 15.66 11.51 4.47
CA VAL A 85 15.19 10.13 4.56
C VAL A 85 14.21 9.98 5.72
N LEU A 86 14.55 10.50 6.90
CA LEU A 86 13.68 10.49 8.08
C LEU A 86 12.37 11.24 7.79
N MET A 87 12.45 12.43 7.22
CA MET A 87 11.28 13.24 6.88
C MET A 87 10.39 12.53 5.87
N ASN A 88 10.94 11.89 4.86
CA ASN A 88 10.17 11.12 3.87
C ASN A 88 9.52 9.89 4.52
N GLY A 89 10.21 9.18 5.40
CA GLY A 89 9.67 8.06 6.13
C GLY A 89 8.49 8.47 7.02
N VAL A 90 8.65 9.53 7.80
CA VAL A 90 7.59 10.07 8.67
C VAL A 90 6.39 10.55 7.83
N LYS A 91 6.62 11.31 6.76
CA LYS A 91 5.53 11.78 5.87
C LYS A 91 4.75 10.62 5.26
N ARG A 92 5.44 9.57 4.80
CA ARG A 92 4.79 8.41 4.20
C ARG A 92 4.01 7.58 5.23
N GLY A 93 4.56 7.40 6.44
CA GLY A 93 3.87 6.74 7.53
C GLY A 93 2.61 7.48 7.97
N LEU A 94 2.69 8.79 8.14
CA LEU A 94 1.52 9.63 8.47
C LEU A 94 0.47 9.59 7.37
N PHE A 95 0.89 9.57 6.10
CA PHE A 95 -0.02 9.51 4.96
C PHE A 95 -0.73 8.14 4.87
N SER A 96 0.00 7.03 5.02
CA SER A 96 -0.56 5.66 5.00
C SER A 96 -1.60 5.46 6.10
N ASN A 97 -1.35 6.01 7.28
CA ASN A 97 -2.24 5.91 8.44
C ASN A 97 -3.32 7.00 8.46
N GLU A 98 -3.39 7.84 7.41
CA GLU A 98 -4.33 8.96 7.30
C GLU A 98 -4.30 9.91 8.52
N ALA A 99 -3.16 9.96 9.21
CA ALA A 99 -2.99 10.74 10.42
C ALA A 99 -3.16 12.24 10.15
N GLY A 100 -4.17 12.85 10.75
CA GLY A 100 -4.49 14.26 10.59
C GLY A 100 -5.35 14.60 9.36
N SER A 101 -5.68 13.65 8.48
CA SER A 101 -6.53 13.90 7.30
C SER A 101 -8.03 13.99 7.63
N GLY A 102 -8.44 13.43 8.78
CA GLY A 102 -9.84 13.45 9.22
C GLY A 102 -10.72 12.32 8.68
N SER A 103 -10.20 11.46 7.81
CA SER A 103 -10.94 10.32 7.24
C SER A 103 -11.33 9.28 8.30
N ALA A 104 -10.40 8.93 9.21
CA ALA A 104 -10.68 8.01 10.29
C ALA A 104 -11.79 8.47 11.24
N PRO A 105 -11.83 9.74 11.71
CA PRO A 105 -12.97 10.28 12.45
C PRO A 105 -14.29 10.27 11.67
N CYS A 106 -14.26 10.55 10.35
CA CYS A 106 -15.46 10.48 9.50
C CYS A 106 -15.99 9.04 9.38
N ALA A 107 -15.11 8.06 9.21
CA ALA A 107 -15.49 6.66 9.19
C ALA A 107 -16.02 6.19 10.56
N ALA A 108 -15.39 6.61 11.64
CA ALA A 108 -15.83 6.32 13.00
C ALA A 108 -17.22 6.89 13.30
N ALA A 109 -17.51 8.10 12.82
CA ALA A 109 -18.82 8.74 13.00
C ALA A 109 -19.96 8.03 12.23
N ALA A 110 -19.63 7.31 11.15
CA ALA A 110 -20.60 6.54 10.38
C ALA A 110 -20.82 5.11 10.91
N ALA A 111 -19.98 4.65 11.84
CA ALA A 111 -20.07 3.32 12.41
C ALA A 111 -21.15 3.25 13.50
N ASP A 112 -21.93 2.15 13.47
CA ASP A 112 -22.89 1.84 14.53
C ASP A 112 -22.18 1.10 15.66
N CYS A 113 -21.89 1.79 16.74
CA CYS A 113 -21.20 1.22 17.92
C CYS A 113 -21.80 1.76 19.22
N GLU A 114 -21.94 0.88 20.22
CA GLU A 114 -22.50 1.24 21.52
C GLU A 114 -21.59 2.19 22.31
N ARG A 115 -20.28 2.08 22.14
CA ARG A 115 -19.29 2.86 22.92
C ARG A 115 -18.23 3.46 22.01
N PRO A 116 -18.00 4.79 22.06
CA PRO A 116 -16.96 5.44 21.25
C PRO A 116 -15.55 4.85 21.42
N ALA A 117 -15.23 4.36 22.64
CA ALA A 117 -13.95 3.74 22.92
C ALA A 117 -13.70 2.45 22.10
N GLN A 118 -14.76 1.67 21.80
CA GLN A 118 -14.64 0.48 20.95
C GLN A 118 -14.22 0.86 19.55
N MET A 119 -14.79 1.92 18.99
CA MET A 119 -14.42 2.42 17.67
C MET A 119 -12.98 2.94 17.64
N GLY A 120 -12.53 3.60 18.71
CA GLY A 120 -11.14 4.02 18.86
C GLY A 120 -10.16 2.85 18.82
N LEU A 121 -10.48 1.74 19.50
CA LEU A 121 -9.67 0.52 19.47
C LEU A 121 -9.66 -0.14 18.09
N VAL A 122 -10.79 -0.18 17.39
CA VAL A 122 -10.87 -0.71 16.03
C VAL A 122 -10.00 0.10 15.07
N GLN A 123 -10.05 1.42 15.16
CA GLN A 123 -9.20 2.31 14.36
C GLN A 123 -7.70 2.11 14.67
N ALA A 124 -7.33 2.01 15.93
CA ALA A 124 -5.94 1.74 16.34
C ALA A 124 -5.45 0.38 15.79
N LEU A 125 -6.28 -0.66 15.86
CA LEU A 125 -5.97 -1.97 15.30
C LEU A 125 -5.84 -1.90 13.76
N GLY A 126 -6.71 -1.15 13.10
CA GLY A 126 -6.65 -0.92 11.65
C GLY A 126 -5.32 -0.31 11.23
N VAL A 127 -4.90 0.77 11.90
CA VAL A 127 -3.60 1.42 11.67
C VAL A 127 -2.43 0.47 11.89
N PHE A 128 -2.48 -0.35 12.94
CA PHE A 128 -1.45 -1.36 13.22
C PHE A 128 -1.35 -2.40 12.10
N ILE A 129 -2.48 -2.95 11.66
CA ILE A 129 -2.52 -3.93 10.56
C ILE A 129 -2.03 -3.30 9.25
N ASP A 130 -2.49 -2.10 8.92
CA ASP A 130 -2.04 -1.41 7.70
C ASP A 130 -0.53 -1.22 7.70
N THR A 131 0.02 -0.68 8.79
CA THR A 131 1.44 -0.35 8.87
C THR A 131 2.33 -1.59 8.94
N ILE A 132 2.01 -2.54 9.82
CA ILE A 132 2.90 -3.70 10.06
C ILE A 132 2.69 -4.79 9.01
N VAL A 133 1.45 -5.01 8.55
CA VAL A 133 1.18 -6.11 7.60
C VAL A 133 1.23 -5.58 6.16
N ILE A 134 0.33 -4.68 5.79
CA ILE A 134 0.16 -4.27 4.39
C ILE A 134 1.37 -3.50 3.86
N CYS A 135 1.87 -2.52 4.60
CA CYS A 135 3.05 -1.76 4.18
C CYS A 135 4.32 -2.62 4.12
N SER A 136 4.48 -3.58 5.06
CA SER A 136 5.61 -4.52 5.03
C SER A 136 5.51 -5.48 3.84
N CYS A 137 4.32 -5.96 3.50
CA CYS A 137 4.08 -6.75 2.30
C CYS A 137 4.51 -6.00 1.04
N THR A 138 4.07 -4.76 0.90
CA THR A 138 4.43 -3.91 -0.25
C THR A 138 5.94 -3.65 -0.32
N ALA A 139 6.56 -3.37 0.83
CA ALA A 139 8.00 -3.16 0.90
C ALA A 139 8.79 -4.42 0.47
N MET A 140 8.38 -5.60 0.94
CA MET A 140 9.03 -6.85 0.56
C MET A 140 8.90 -7.15 -0.93
N LEU A 141 7.71 -6.97 -1.52
CA LEU A 141 7.49 -7.14 -2.95
C LEU A 141 8.41 -6.25 -3.79
N MET A 142 8.59 -4.98 -3.38
CA MET A 142 9.46 -4.04 -4.09
C MET A 142 10.95 -4.34 -3.89
N LEU A 143 11.37 -4.67 -2.66
CA LEU A 143 12.78 -4.87 -2.31
C LEU A 143 13.35 -6.22 -2.79
N LEU A 144 12.50 -7.22 -3.00
CA LEU A 144 12.88 -8.51 -3.59
C LEU A 144 13.02 -8.43 -5.11
N ALA A 145 12.48 -7.40 -5.76
CA ALA A 145 12.68 -7.18 -7.18
C ALA A 145 14.11 -6.65 -7.47
N PRO A 146 14.73 -7.05 -8.61
CA PRO A 146 16.06 -6.59 -8.98
C PRO A 146 16.11 -5.08 -9.19
N GLN A 147 17.14 -4.43 -8.67
CA GLN A 147 17.33 -2.98 -8.78
C GLN A 147 17.36 -2.46 -10.22
N ASN A 148 18.00 -3.21 -11.12
CA ASN A 148 18.11 -2.85 -12.53
C ASN A 148 16.73 -2.68 -13.23
N LEU A 149 15.69 -3.33 -12.72
CA LEU A 149 14.33 -3.22 -13.25
C LEU A 149 13.53 -2.11 -12.55
N THR A 150 13.93 -1.71 -11.37
CA THR A 150 13.20 -0.76 -10.52
C THR A 150 13.83 0.64 -10.47
N ASP A 151 15.07 0.77 -10.96
CA ASP A 151 15.78 2.05 -10.96
C ASP A 151 15.04 3.12 -11.78
N GLY A 152 14.87 4.29 -11.17
CA GLY A 152 14.17 5.43 -11.77
C GLY A 152 12.64 5.34 -11.76
N LEU A 153 12.07 4.22 -11.32
CA LEU A 153 10.63 4.07 -11.19
C LEU A 153 10.15 4.53 -9.82
N THR A 154 8.97 5.13 -9.77
CA THR A 154 8.36 5.62 -8.53
C THR A 154 6.88 5.28 -8.46
N GLY A 155 6.35 5.18 -7.22
CA GLY A 155 4.93 4.98 -6.96
C GLY A 155 4.38 3.68 -7.53
N MET A 156 3.25 3.76 -8.22
CA MET A 156 2.52 2.60 -8.74
C MET A 156 3.31 1.85 -9.82
N ASN A 157 4.07 2.57 -10.67
CA ASN A 157 4.87 1.94 -11.72
C ASN A 157 5.95 1.02 -11.14
N LEU A 158 6.57 1.42 -10.02
CA LEU A 158 7.52 0.59 -9.31
C LEU A 158 6.87 -0.70 -8.80
N LEU A 159 5.71 -0.59 -8.16
CA LEU A 159 4.98 -1.75 -7.64
C LEU A 159 4.52 -2.68 -8.76
N GLN A 160 3.97 -2.14 -9.84
CA GLN A 160 3.53 -2.94 -11.00
C GLN A 160 4.70 -3.69 -11.64
N THR A 161 5.85 -3.04 -11.80
CA THR A 161 7.06 -3.69 -12.34
C THR A 161 7.55 -4.80 -11.42
N ALA A 162 7.56 -4.59 -10.10
CA ALA A 162 7.93 -5.62 -9.14
C ALA A 162 6.94 -6.79 -9.14
N MET A 163 5.65 -6.52 -9.20
CA MET A 163 4.62 -7.55 -9.29
C MET A 163 4.73 -8.35 -10.59
N ASN A 164 4.96 -7.67 -11.72
CA ASN A 164 5.15 -8.32 -13.02
C ASN A 164 6.40 -9.22 -13.04
N TYR A 165 7.47 -8.80 -12.36
CA TYR A 165 8.66 -9.63 -12.20
C TYR A 165 8.37 -10.92 -11.43
N HIS A 166 7.61 -10.85 -10.33
CA HIS A 166 7.33 -12.00 -9.46
C HIS A 166 6.22 -12.92 -9.98
N LEU A 167 5.22 -12.39 -10.66
CA LEU A 167 4.02 -13.11 -11.10
C LEU A 167 3.90 -13.24 -12.62
N GLY A 168 4.85 -12.66 -13.38
CA GLY A 168 4.73 -12.58 -14.83
C GLY A 168 3.50 -11.78 -15.27
N GLY A 169 2.86 -12.18 -16.36
CA GLY A 169 1.71 -11.46 -16.93
C GLY A 169 0.47 -11.34 -16.02
N PHE A 170 0.45 -12.01 -14.88
CA PHE A 170 -0.60 -11.88 -13.86
C PHE A 170 -0.34 -10.75 -12.86
N GLY A 171 0.83 -10.11 -12.90
CA GLY A 171 1.21 -9.05 -11.96
C GLY A 171 0.75 -7.64 -12.31
N VAL A 172 0.02 -7.48 -13.41
CA VAL A 172 -0.42 -6.17 -13.94
C VAL A 172 -1.93 -6.01 -13.84
#